data_4899e5b85faa83fdc0070d459a130008
#
_entry.id   4899e5b85faa83fdc0070d459a130008
#
_cell.length_a   1.000
_cell.length_b   1.000
_cell.length_c   1.000
_cell.angle_alpha   90.00
_cell.angle_beta   90.00
_cell.angle_gamma   90.00
#
_symmetry.space_group_name_H-M   'P 1'
#
loop_
_entity.id
_entity.type
_entity.pdbx_description
1 polymer ?
#
loop_
_entity_poly.entity_id
_entity_poly.type
_entity_poly.pdbx_seq_one_letter_code
_entity_poly.pdbx_strand_id
1 'polypeptide(L)'
;MAFNGNKPARKPILSLNSSLSTTLFFIVVFTIPALLLLQHTPTTASICNTLIFTQPKPFSGDLRAAEFAWNRLVFPNHSPPAKLKIAVFCRKWPEGAAPGGMERHAHTLHTALAHRGHEVHVFTSPFSGAAPTAVDGGAPIIHCHEGQPGRWRYNKAWEQQEEENLRQPFDVIHSESVALPHWLARNLPNLAVSWHGIALESVQSSIYQDLARGPGEPISPAFNNSLQGVIPKVLNEIRFFHKYQHHVAISDSCGEMLRDVYQIPTKRVHVIVNGVDESDFGEDPKLGHDFRASIGIPKNASLVFGVAGRLVKDKGHPLLYEAFSMIKEKHSHVYLVVAGSGPWEQRYRELGPQVIVLGSMKPSELRGFYNAIDIFVNPTLRPQGLDLTLMEAMMSGTPVMASRFPSIKGTLIVDDEFGFMFAPNVESLAEALERAVGEGAQRLSLRGKACRDYAASMFTASKMALAYERLFLCIKNETFCAYP
;
A
#
# COMPACT_ATOMS: atom_id res chain seq x y z
N MET A 1 -29.42 -63.43 41.31
CA MET A 1 -30.49 -63.16 42.29
C MET A 1 -31.45 -62.15 41.67
N ALA A 2 -32.64 -62.65 41.43
CA ALA A 2 -33.77 -61.89 40.85
C ALA A 2 -34.49 -61.06 41.93
N PHE A 3 -35.00 -59.92 41.59
CA PHE A 3 -36.19 -59.41 42.22
C PHE A 3 -37.02 -58.63 41.22
N ASN A 4 -38.22 -59.18 41.02
CA ASN A 4 -39.40 -58.62 40.35
C ASN A 4 -40.00 -57.47 41.17
N GLY A 5 -40.60 -56.50 40.50
CA GLY A 5 -41.44 -55.47 41.13
C GLY A 5 -42.43 -54.86 40.15
N ASN A 6 -43.67 -55.21 40.30
CA ASN A 6 -44.86 -54.95 39.50
C ASN A 6 -45.14 -53.46 39.14
N LYS A 7 -45.78 -53.28 37.98
CA LYS A 7 -46.53 -52.11 37.57
C LYS A 7 -47.88 -51.98 38.26
N PRO A 8 -48.40 -50.78 38.35
CA PRO A 8 -49.85 -50.59 38.12
C PRO A 8 -50.17 -49.71 36.92
N ALA A 9 -51.15 -50.14 36.19
CA ALA A 9 -51.75 -49.49 35.05
C ALA A 9 -52.39 -48.15 35.40
N ARG A 10 -52.20 -47.13 34.57
CA ARG A 10 -53.06 -45.92 34.55
C ARG A 10 -53.71 -45.79 33.18
N LYS A 11 -55.02 -45.48 33.28
CA LYS A 11 -56.02 -45.29 32.21
C LYS A 11 -55.63 -44.10 31.29
N PRO A 12 -56.14 -44.09 30.04
CA PRO A 12 -55.81 -43.03 29.07
C PRO A 12 -56.66 -41.78 29.38
N ILE A 13 -56.01 -40.62 29.45
CA ILE A 13 -56.61 -39.30 29.42
C ILE A 13 -56.56 -38.80 27.99
N LEU A 14 -57.68 -38.33 27.50
CA LEU A 14 -58.01 -37.85 26.19
C LEU A 14 -56.93 -36.87 25.64
N SER A 15 -56.50 -37.14 24.39
CA SER A 15 -55.76 -36.22 23.55
C SER A 15 -56.68 -35.09 23.07
N LEU A 16 -56.45 -33.87 23.52
CA LEU A 16 -56.96 -32.67 22.87
C LEU A 16 -55.86 -32.00 22.07
N ASN A 17 -56.04 -32.01 20.77
CA ASN A 17 -55.52 -31.10 19.74
C ASN A 17 -54.08 -30.50 19.94
N SER A 18 -53.07 -31.31 19.77
CA SER A 18 -51.69 -30.84 19.64
C SER A 18 -51.39 -30.13 18.29
N SER A 19 -52.27 -30.31 17.31
CA SER A 19 -52.11 -29.79 15.95
C SER A 19 -52.31 -28.26 15.85
N LEU A 20 -53.30 -27.71 16.55
CA LEU A 20 -53.58 -26.26 16.50
C LEU A 20 -52.54 -25.44 17.24
N SER A 21 -52.05 -25.94 18.37
CA SER A 21 -51.00 -25.24 19.17
C SER A 21 -49.66 -25.20 18.49
N THR A 22 -49.29 -26.28 17.80
CA THR A 22 -48.02 -26.35 17.02
C THR A 22 -48.08 -25.45 15.79
N THR A 23 -49.23 -25.42 15.10
CA THR A 23 -49.40 -24.54 13.93
C THR A 23 -49.37 -23.05 14.31
N LEU A 24 -50.00 -22.70 15.43
CA LEU A 24 -49.98 -21.33 15.95
C LEU A 24 -48.54 -20.91 16.39
N PHE A 25 -47.80 -21.82 17.00
CA PHE A 25 -46.43 -21.59 17.40
C PHE A 25 -45.51 -21.34 16.18
N PHE A 26 -45.63 -22.11 15.09
CA PHE A 26 -44.91 -21.89 13.86
C PHE A 26 -45.29 -20.56 13.19
N ILE A 27 -46.54 -20.17 13.19
CA ILE A 27 -46.98 -18.88 12.66
C ILE A 27 -46.38 -17.71 13.46
N VAL A 28 -46.41 -17.77 14.79
CA VAL A 28 -45.91 -16.68 15.64
C VAL A 28 -44.40 -16.61 15.64
N VAL A 29 -43.69 -17.74 15.61
CA VAL A 29 -42.22 -17.76 15.71
C VAL A 29 -41.51 -17.51 14.38
N PHE A 30 -42.12 -17.89 13.25
CA PHE A 30 -41.45 -17.78 11.94
C PHE A 30 -42.10 -16.79 10.99
N THR A 31 -43.40 -16.64 10.96
CA THR A 31 -44.07 -15.76 9.99
C THR A 31 -44.08 -14.29 10.44
N ILE A 32 -44.21 -14.00 11.73
CA ILE A 32 -44.18 -12.62 12.24
C ILE A 32 -42.79 -12.01 12.11
N PRO A 33 -41.66 -12.67 12.51
CA PRO A 33 -40.35 -12.16 12.26
C PRO A 33 -40.02 -12.03 10.77
N ALA A 34 -40.46 -12.96 9.92
CA ALA A 34 -40.27 -12.89 8.49
C ALA A 34 -41.03 -11.70 7.84
N LEU A 35 -42.24 -11.43 8.29
CA LEU A 35 -43.03 -10.26 7.87
C LEU A 35 -42.41 -8.94 8.37
N LEU A 36 -41.86 -8.91 9.57
CA LEU A 36 -41.14 -7.76 10.10
C LEU A 36 -39.85 -7.50 9.37
N LEU A 37 -39.13 -8.57 8.97
CA LEU A 37 -37.94 -8.47 8.12
C LEU A 37 -38.28 -7.98 6.70
N LEU A 38 -39.42 -8.40 6.14
CA LEU A 38 -39.91 -7.92 4.85
C LEU A 38 -40.39 -6.46 4.88
N GLN A 39 -40.88 -5.98 6.03
CA GLN A 39 -41.22 -4.56 6.20
C GLN A 39 -40.03 -3.66 6.42
N HIS A 40 -38.84 -4.22 6.79
CA HIS A 40 -37.59 -3.51 6.93
C HIS A 40 -36.60 -3.75 5.78
N THR A 41 -37.02 -4.41 4.69
CA THR A 41 -36.25 -4.33 3.47
C THR A 41 -36.44 -2.93 2.90
N PRO A 42 -35.40 -2.06 2.91
CA PRO A 42 -35.49 -0.84 2.14
C PRO A 42 -35.73 -1.29 0.70
N THR A 43 -36.81 -0.80 0.12
CA THR A 43 -37.03 -0.87 -1.31
C THR A 43 -35.73 -0.65 -2.03
N THR A 44 -35.29 -1.61 -2.83
CA THR A 44 -34.22 -1.47 -3.81
C THR A 44 -34.67 -0.50 -4.90
N ALA A 45 -35.03 0.72 -4.48
CA ALA A 45 -35.12 1.86 -5.35
C ALA A 45 -33.71 2.44 -5.44
N SER A 46 -33.03 2.07 -6.52
CA SER A 46 -31.96 2.87 -7.13
C SER A 46 -30.97 3.47 -6.13
N ILE A 47 -30.03 2.65 -5.59
CA ILE A 47 -28.74 3.19 -5.14
C ILE A 47 -27.82 3.29 -6.38
N CYS A 48 -28.32 3.83 -7.46
CA CYS A 48 -27.60 4.67 -8.40
C CYS A 48 -27.78 6.11 -7.95
N ASN A 49 -27.56 6.40 -6.69
CA ASN A 49 -27.28 7.76 -6.29
C ASN A 49 -25.83 8.00 -6.67
N THR A 50 -25.66 8.78 -7.75
CA THR A 50 -24.59 9.74 -7.90
C THR A 50 -23.83 9.85 -6.59
N LEU A 51 -22.61 9.34 -6.52
CA LEU A 51 -21.63 9.78 -5.55
C LEU A 51 -21.52 11.30 -5.77
N ILE A 52 -22.42 12.03 -5.13
CA ILE A 52 -22.21 13.45 -4.89
C ILE A 52 -20.91 13.43 -4.10
N PHE A 53 -19.82 13.81 -4.73
CA PHE A 53 -18.59 14.18 -4.05
C PHE A 53 -18.95 15.38 -3.17
N THR A 54 -19.61 15.12 -2.04
CA THR A 54 -19.66 16.11 -0.97
C THR A 54 -18.19 16.33 -0.62
N GLN A 55 -17.72 17.55 -0.85
CA GLN A 55 -16.37 17.93 -0.44
C GLN A 55 -16.20 17.43 1.01
N PRO A 56 -15.23 16.56 1.28
CA PRO A 56 -15.06 16.01 2.60
C PRO A 56 -14.88 17.17 3.57
N LYS A 57 -15.58 17.13 4.70
CA LYS A 57 -15.47 18.16 5.74
C LYS A 57 -14.02 18.20 6.22
N PRO A 58 -13.45 19.39 6.49
CA PRO A 58 -12.13 19.51 7.09
C PRO A 58 -12.07 18.65 8.36
N PHE A 59 -10.95 17.95 8.55
CA PHE A 59 -10.71 17.20 9.78
C PHE A 59 -10.56 18.18 10.95
N SER A 60 -11.33 17.98 12.02
CA SER A 60 -11.36 18.86 13.20
C SER A 60 -10.95 18.16 14.51
N GLY A 61 -10.51 16.91 14.42
CA GLY A 61 -10.12 16.11 15.59
C GLY A 61 -8.63 16.08 15.86
N ASP A 62 -8.25 15.36 16.92
CA ASP A 62 -6.84 15.11 17.26
C ASP A 62 -6.25 14.08 16.27
N LEU A 63 -5.23 14.49 15.52
CA LEU A 63 -4.55 13.65 14.54
C LEU A 63 -3.90 12.41 15.17
N ARG A 64 -3.49 12.47 16.44
CA ARG A 64 -2.87 11.34 17.15
C ARG A 64 -3.87 10.26 17.52
N ALA A 65 -5.14 10.62 17.68
CA ALA A 65 -6.22 9.71 18.06
C ALA A 65 -7.10 9.30 16.87
N ALA A 66 -6.94 9.94 15.72
CA ALA A 66 -7.82 9.72 14.58
C ALA A 66 -7.54 8.39 13.91
N GLU A 67 -8.56 7.55 13.87
CA GLU A 67 -8.70 6.50 12.87
C GLU A 67 -9.32 7.14 11.63
N PHE A 68 -8.52 7.69 10.73
CA PHE A 68 -9.12 8.29 9.57
C PHE A 68 -8.90 7.46 8.33
N ALA A 69 -9.96 7.32 7.58
CA ALA A 69 -9.84 7.05 6.18
C ALA A 69 -9.13 8.28 5.57
N TRP A 70 -7.82 8.26 5.57
CA TRP A 70 -6.97 9.33 5.04
C TRP A 70 -7.46 9.86 3.69
N ASN A 71 -7.87 8.95 2.81
CA ASN A 71 -8.41 9.23 1.50
C ASN A 71 -9.70 10.06 1.48
N ARG A 72 -10.38 10.24 2.61
CA ARG A 72 -11.62 11.02 2.73
C ARG A 72 -11.41 12.41 3.31
N LEU A 73 -10.17 12.77 3.68
CA LEU A 73 -9.87 14.06 4.26
C LEU A 73 -9.48 15.08 3.21
N VAL A 74 -10.10 16.25 3.26
CA VAL A 74 -9.65 17.43 2.54
C VAL A 74 -8.75 18.24 3.47
N PHE A 75 -7.53 18.51 3.01
CA PHE A 75 -6.61 19.38 3.69
C PHE A 75 -6.61 20.76 3.03
N PRO A 76 -6.80 21.86 3.79
CA PRO A 76 -6.70 23.20 3.22
C PRO A 76 -5.34 23.43 2.57
N ASN A 77 -5.32 24.00 1.39
CA ASN A 77 -4.08 24.34 0.70
C ASN A 77 -3.58 25.74 1.15
N HIS A 78 -3.35 25.88 2.45
CA HIS A 78 -2.83 27.11 3.05
C HIS A 78 -1.37 26.92 3.47
N SER A 79 -0.65 28.03 3.60
CA SER A 79 0.67 28.03 4.21
C SER A 79 0.59 27.45 5.63
N PRO A 80 1.63 26.72 6.09
CA PRO A 80 1.61 26.17 7.44
C PRO A 80 1.51 27.28 8.49
N PRO A 81 0.76 27.04 9.59
CA PRO A 81 0.60 28.04 10.66
C PRO A 81 1.91 28.32 11.40
N ALA A 82 2.90 27.44 11.31
CA ALA A 82 4.22 27.62 11.87
C ALA A 82 5.26 26.89 11.00
N LYS A 83 6.40 27.54 10.78
CA LYS A 83 7.57 26.89 10.18
C LYS A 83 8.13 25.87 11.18
N LEU A 84 8.43 24.68 10.70
CA LEU A 84 9.08 23.63 11.45
C LEU A 84 10.53 23.47 10.99
N LYS A 85 11.43 23.16 11.95
CA LYS A 85 12.75 22.62 11.68
C LYS A 85 12.69 21.09 11.91
N ILE A 86 12.91 20.31 10.84
CA ILE A 86 12.67 18.86 10.81
C ILE A 86 14.00 18.14 10.56
N ALA A 87 14.39 17.22 11.47
CA ALA A 87 15.49 16.29 11.24
C ALA A 87 14.96 14.99 10.69
N VAL A 88 15.48 14.54 9.54
CA VAL A 88 15.07 13.31 8.88
C VAL A 88 16.23 12.33 8.86
N PHE A 89 16.03 11.12 9.38
CA PHE A 89 16.99 10.03 9.29
C PHE A 89 16.55 9.06 8.21
N CYS A 90 17.32 8.99 7.11
CA CYS A 90 17.10 8.14 5.97
C CYS A 90 18.37 7.34 5.65
N ARG A 91 18.30 6.01 5.63
CA ARG A 91 19.49 5.17 5.39
C ARG A 91 20.14 5.43 4.03
N LYS A 92 19.32 5.75 3.04
CA LYS A 92 19.73 6.12 1.69
C LYS A 92 18.81 7.22 1.17
N TRP A 93 19.42 8.24 0.60
CA TRP A 93 18.71 9.21 -0.22
C TRP A 93 18.82 8.79 -1.69
N PRO A 94 17.84 9.12 -2.54
CA PRO A 94 17.86 8.69 -3.94
C PRO A 94 19.18 9.05 -4.65
N GLU A 95 19.80 8.05 -5.23
CA GLU A 95 21.04 8.15 -6.00
C GLU A 95 20.97 7.20 -7.19
N GLY A 96 21.52 7.61 -8.32
CA GLY A 96 21.62 6.77 -9.51
C GLY A 96 20.29 6.55 -10.25
N ALA A 97 20.27 5.51 -11.09
CA ALA A 97 19.24 5.34 -12.10
C ALA A 97 17.93 4.73 -11.58
N ALA A 98 17.95 3.99 -10.46
CA ALA A 98 16.78 3.23 -10.01
C ALA A 98 16.72 3.18 -8.47
N PRO A 99 16.31 4.29 -7.80
CA PRO A 99 16.12 4.31 -6.35
C PRO A 99 14.96 3.39 -5.93
N GLY A 100 15.06 2.83 -4.71
CA GLY A 100 14.01 2.00 -4.12
C GLY A 100 12.77 2.79 -3.72
N GLY A 101 11.67 2.09 -3.44
CA GLY A 101 10.40 2.74 -3.06
C GLY A 101 10.51 3.60 -1.80
N MET A 102 11.23 3.16 -0.77
CA MET A 102 11.43 3.93 0.46
C MET A 102 12.25 5.21 0.19
N GLU A 103 13.30 5.13 -0.63
CA GLU A 103 14.13 6.28 -1.01
C GLU A 103 13.31 7.31 -1.80
N ARG A 104 12.47 6.85 -2.72
CA ARG A 104 11.57 7.69 -3.51
C ARG A 104 10.50 8.33 -2.63
N HIS A 105 9.89 7.57 -1.70
CA HIS A 105 8.96 8.12 -0.71
C HIS A 105 9.61 9.24 0.11
N ALA A 106 10.79 8.97 0.68
CA ALA A 106 11.51 9.96 1.50
C ALA A 106 11.79 11.23 0.70
N HIS A 107 12.26 11.11 -0.53
CA HIS A 107 12.50 12.25 -1.42
C HIS A 107 11.22 13.04 -1.67
N THR A 108 10.16 12.37 -2.13
CA THR A 108 8.88 13.00 -2.45
C THR A 108 8.29 13.74 -1.25
N LEU A 109 8.23 13.08 -0.08
CA LEU A 109 7.68 13.66 1.14
C LEU A 109 8.49 14.89 1.60
N HIS A 110 9.80 14.73 1.76
CA HIS A 110 10.61 15.75 2.39
C HIS A 110 10.88 16.95 1.48
N THR A 111 10.93 16.73 0.16
CA THR A 111 10.95 17.82 -0.82
C THR A 111 9.62 18.59 -0.80
N ALA A 112 8.49 17.91 -0.74
CA ALA A 112 7.20 18.58 -0.64
C ALA A 112 7.04 19.37 0.67
N LEU A 113 7.55 18.87 1.80
CA LEU A 113 7.59 19.62 3.06
C LEU A 113 8.49 20.86 2.99
N ALA A 114 9.64 20.74 2.35
CA ALA A 114 10.54 21.89 2.12
C ALA A 114 9.89 22.96 1.22
N HIS A 115 9.23 22.56 0.14
CA HIS A 115 8.46 23.47 -0.73
C HIS A 115 7.31 24.17 0.03
N ARG A 116 6.77 23.58 1.08
CA ARG A 116 5.77 24.19 1.94
C ARG A 116 6.37 25.20 2.95
N GLY A 117 7.68 25.40 2.94
CA GLY A 117 8.39 26.39 3.73
C GLY A 117 8.99 25.88 5.04
N HIS A 118 8.95 24.56 5.29
CA HIS A 118 9.65 23.96 6.43
C HIS A 118 11.15 23.86 6.16
N GLU A 119 11.94 23.94 7.21
CA GLU A 119 13.39 23.71 7.18
C GLU A 119 13.65 22.23 7.41
N VAL A 120 14.03 21.51 6.35
CA VAL A 120 14.16 20.05 6.37
C VAL A 120 15.64 19.67 6.21
N HIS A 121 16.19 18.99 7.21
CA HIS A 121 17.56 18.47 7.24
C HIS A 121 17.52 16.95 7.13
N VAL A 122 18.12 16.39 6.10
CA VAL A 122 18.18 14.95 5.86
C VAL A 122 19.55 14.42 6.19
N PHE A 123 19.63 13.52 7.16
CA PHE A 123 20.84 12.81 7.56
C PHE A 123 20.87 11.43 6.91
N THR A 124 21.85 11.19 6.04
CA THR A 124 21.88 9.99 5.19
C THR A 124 23.29 9.42 5.01
N SER A 125 23.39 8.24 4.38
CA SER A 125 24.66 7.64 4.02
C SER A 125 25.38 8.43 2.93
N PRO A 126 26.71 8.31 2.84
CA PRO A 126 27.49 8.93 1.75
C PRO A 126 27.02 8.49 0.37
N PHE A 127 27.05 9.39 -0.60
CA PHE A 127 26.80 9.11 -2.01
C PHE A 127 28.01 8.44 -2.69
N SER A 128 27.73 7.69 -3.76
CA SER A 128 28.78 7.14 -4.63
C SER A 128 29.38 8.19 -5.55
N GLY A 129 28.64 9.27 -5.82
CA GLY A 129 29.02 10.42 -6.63
C GLY A 129 29.00 11.74 -5.85
N ALA A 130 28.91 12.86 -6.55
CA ALA A 130 28.73 14.16 -5.92
C ALA A 130 27.38 14.23 -5.17
N ALA A 131 27.41 14.77 -3.95
CA ALA A 131 26.20 15.04 -3.21
C ALA A 131 25.29 16.01 -4.01
N PRO A 132 23.95 15.86 -3.95
CA PRO A 132 23.06 16.82 -4.57
C PRO A 132 23.38 18.22 -4.02
N THR A 133 23.71 19.15 -4.90
CA THR A 133 23.85 20.57 -4.50
C THR A 133 22.46 21.09 -4.14
N ALA A 134 22.36 21.80 -3.00
CA ALA A 134 21.16 22.52 -2.64
C ALA A 134 20.77 23.46 -3.78
N VAL A 135 19.67 23.19 -4.44
CA VAL A 135 19.07 24.08 -5.42
C VAL A 135 18.28 25.13 -4.64
N ASP A 136 18.35 26.38 -5.06
CA ASP A 136 17.76 27.54 -4.38
C ASP A 136 16.38 27.28 -3.77
N GLY A 137 16.23 27.69 -2.52
CA GLY A 137 14.98 28.02 -1.80
C GLY A 137 13.82 27.00 -1.92
N GLY A 138 13.85 25.91 -1.12
CA GLY A 138 12.74 24.97 -1.03
C GLY A 138 13.14 23.48 -1.17
N ALA A 139 14.44 23.20 -1.22
CA ALA A 139 14.96 21.82 -1.20
C ALA A 139 15.42 21.43 0.21
N PRO A 140 15.38 20.14 0.58
CA PRO A 140 15.98 19.65 1.81
C PRO A 140 17.49 19.87 1.86
N ILE A 141 18.02 20.18 3.05
CA ILE A 141 19.47 20.26 3.32
C ILE A 141 19.98 18.86 3.58
N ILE A 142 20.91 18.37 2.77
CA ILE A 142 21.40 17.00 2.85
C ILE A 142 22.71 16.94 3.63
N HIS A 143 22.74 16.17 4.71
CA HIS A 143 23.90 15.88 5.53
C HIS A 143 24.33 14.42 5.29
N CYS A 144 25.52 14.25 4.68
CA CYS A 144 26.12 12.94 4.49
C CYS A 144 27.17 12.71 5.56
N HIS A 145 27.02 11.64 6.34
CA HIS A 145 28.08 11.30 7.30
C HIS A 145 29.31 10.73 6.59
N GLU A 146 30.46 10.80 7.23
CA GLU A 146 31.68 10.19 6.70
C GLU A 146 31.60 8.65 6.64
N GLY A 147 32.13 8.07 5.57
CA GLY A 147 32.20 6.61 5.41
C GLY A 147 32.15 6.15 3.97
N GLN A 148 31.95 4.85 3.80
CA GLN A 148 31.81 4.23 2.47
C GLN A 148 30.43 4.55 1.86
N PRO A 149 30.35 4.81 0.56
CA PRO A 149 29.10 5.04 -0.13
C PRO A 149 28.03 3.97 0.15
N GLY A 150 26.81 4.40 0.41
CA GLY A 150 25.67 3.53 0.70
C GLY A 150 25.71 2.80 2.05
N ARG A 151 26.79 2.94 2.84
CA ARG A 151 26.92 2.31 4.15
C ARG A 151 26.37 3.21 5.25
N TRP A 152 25.19 2.90 5.75
CA TRP A 152 24.55 3.60 6.84
C TRP A 152 25.24 3.41 8.19
N ARG A 153 25.53 4.52 8.90
CA ARG A 153 26.08 4.56 10.25
C ARG A 153 25.24 5.51 11.10
N TYR A 154 24.26 4.97 11.82
CA TYR A 154 23.33 5.78 12.63
C TYR A 154 24.03 6.71 13.65
N ASN A 155 25.14 6.24 14.27
CA ASN A 155 25.90 7.02 15.26
C ASN A 155 26.51 8.27 14.63
N LYS A 156 27.09 8.18 13.41
CA LYS A 156 27.65 9.32 12.69
C LYS A 156 26.57 10.31 12.23
N ALA A 157 25.47 9.81 11.74
CA ALA A 157 24.31 10.65 11.39
C ALA A 157 23.72 11.33 12.63
N TRP A 158 23.71 10.64 13.77
CA TRP A 158 23.27 11.21 15.03
C TRP A 158 24.19 12.32 15.53
N GLU A 159 25.52 12.10 15.50
CA GLU A 159 26.52 13.14 15.85
C GLU A 159 26.31 14.42 15.02
N GLN A 160 26.11 14.30 13.70
CA GLN A 160 25.82 15.46 12.84
C GLN A 160 24.51 16.17 13.21
N GLN A 161 23.47 15.39 13.54
CA GLN A 161 22.19 15.95 13.96
C GLN A 161 22.33 16.68 15.30
N GLU A 162 23.10 16.15 16.27
CA GLU A 162 23.35 16.82 17.54
C GLU A 162 24.09 18.15 17.37
N GLU A 163 25.07 18.21 16.48
CA GLU A 163 25.79 19.45 16.12
C GLU A 163 24.83 20.52 15.57
N GLU A 164 23.95 20.14 14.66
CA GLU A 164 22.94 21.06 14.10
C GLU A 164 21.89 21.44 15.15
N ASN A 165 21.51 20.52 16.03
CA ASN A 165 20.54 20.72 17.08
C ASN A 165 21.05 21.70 18.16
N LEU A 166 22.38 21.75 18.43
CA LEU A 166 23.00 22.72 19.33
C LEU A 166 22.93 24.14 18.77
N ARG A 167 22.96 24.33 17.46
CA ARG A 167 22.83 25.65 16.83
C ARG A 167 21.40 26.15 16.89
N GLN A 168 20.44 25.31 16.55
CA GLN A 168 19.02 25.56 16.62
C GLN A 168 18.27 24.24 16.78
N PRO A 169 17.52 24.04 17.86
CA PRO A 169 16.81 22.79 18.13
C PRO A 169 15.84 22.40 17.02
N PHE A 170 15.76 21.09 16.74
CA PHE A 170 14.77 20.51 15.85
C PHE A 170 13.42 20.40 16.57
N ASP A 171 12.36 20.83 15.90
CA ASP A 171 10.99 20.69 16.38
C ASP A 171 10.54 19.22 16.35
N VAL A 172 10.89 18.52 15.27
CA VAL A 172 10.50 17.13 15.03
C VAL A 172 11.69 16.35 14.47
N ILE A 173 11.79 15.11 14.92
CA ILE A 173 12.70 14.11 14.36
C ILE A 173 11.86 13.07 13.62
N HIS A 174 12.17 12.81 12.36
CA HIS A 174 11.50 11.79 11.56
C HIS A 174 12.48 10.69 11.16
N SER A 175 12.11 9.44 11.34
CA SER A 175 12.92 8.28 10.94
C SER A 175 12.20 7.46 9.86
N GLU A 176 12.86 7.25 8.73
CA GLU A 176 12.41 6.32 7.69
C GLU A 176 12.72 4.89 8.13
N SER A 177 11.71 4.19 8.60
CA SER A 177 11.84 2.88 9.23
C SER A 177 12.86 2.91 10.39
N VAL A 178 13.60 1.84 10.58
CA VAL A 178 14.62 1.71 11.64
C VAL A 178 15.94 2.42 11.31
N ALA A 179 15.91 3.60 10.67
CA ALA A 179 17.12 4.39 10.47
C ALA A 179 17.70 4.84 11.82
N LEU A 180 16.85 5.16 12.81
CA LEU A 180 17.23 5.34 14.19
C LEU A 180 16.91 4.08 15.01
N PRO A 181 17.89 3.56 15.80
CA PRO A 181 17.65 2.40 16.65
C PRO A 181 16.82 2.76 17.88
N HIS A 182 16.06 1.78 18.39
CA HIS A 182 15.11 1.94 19.49
C HIS A 182 15.72 2.46 20.82
N TRP A 183 16.99 2.22 21.06
CA TRP A 183 17.65 2.73 22.30
C TRP A 183 17.92 4.24 22.28
N LEU A 184 18.07 4.85 21.10
CA LEU A 184 18.04 6.30 20.94
C LEU A 184 16.59 6.82 20.97
N ALA A 185 15.71 6.16 20.22
CA ALA A 185 14.32 6.57 20.05
C ALA A 185 13.54 6.74 21.38
N ARG A 186 13.82 5.89 22.38
CA ARG A 186 13.11 5.88 23.67
C ARG A 186 13.15 7.21 24.45
N ASN A 187 14.12 8.06 24.17
CA ASN A 187 14.34 9.33 24.86
C ASN A 187 13.91 10.55 24.04
N LEU A 188 13.28 10.32 22.88
CA LEU A 188 12.90 11.35 21.91
C LEU A 188 11.37 11.48 21.85
N PRO A 189 10.76 12.37 22.63
CA PRO A 189 9.31 12.55 22.65
C PRO A 189 8.77 13.11 21.32
N ASN A 190 9.61 13.82 20.56
CA ASN A 190 9.29 14.43 19.28
C ASN A 190 9.67 13.56 18.06
N LEU A 191 9.87 12.25 18.26
CA LEU A 191 10.22 11.31 17.17
C LEU A 191 8.96 10.70 16.55
N ALA A 192 8.84 10.82 15.24
CA ALA A 192 7.92 10.05 14.41
C ALA A 192 8.69 9.05 13.52
N VAL A 193 8.14 7.86 13.34
CA VAL A 193 8.74 6.81 12.49
C VAL A 193 7.75 6.36 11.43
N SER A 194 8.13 6.39 10.15
CA SER A 194 7.32 5.84 9.04
C SER A 194 7.72 4.41 8.73
N TRP A 195 6.75 3.51 8.80
CA TRP A 195 6.97 2.09 8.58
C TRP A 195 6.64 1.70 7.13
N HIS A 196 7.66 1.47 6.31
CA HIS A 196 7.53 1.01 4.92
C HIS A 196 7.39 -0.51 4.78
N GLY A 197 7.38 -1.20 5.89
CA GLY A 197 7.18 -2.62 6.04
C GLY A 197 7.58 -3.06 7.44
N ILE A 198 6.91 -4.07 7.94
CA ILE A 198 7.17 -4.68 9.25
C ILE A 198 7.58 -6.13 9.07
N ALA A 199 8.26 -6.71 10.07
CA ALA A 199 8.75 -8.09 9.96
C ALA A 199 7.61 -9.11 9.82
N LEU A 200 6.45 -8.85 10.42
CA LEU A 200 5.26 -9.69 10.26
C LEU A 200 4.81 -9.81 8.80
N GLU A 201 4.86 -8.73 8.04
CA GLU A 201 4.59 -8.77 6.60
C GLU A 201 5.54 -9.72 5.86
N SER A 202 6.81 -9.75 6.26
CA SER A 202 7.79 -10.65 5.65
C SER A 202 7.48 -12.13 5.92
N VAL A 203 6.94 -12.46 7.11
CA VAL A 203 6.45 -13.82 7.42
C VAL A 203 5.29 -14.17 6.50
N GLN A 204 4.28 -13.31 6.42
CA GLN A 204 3.11 -13.53 5.58
C GLN A 204 3.50 -13.65 4.10
N SER A 205 4.38 -12.78 3.62
CA SER A 205 4.90 -12.85 2.25
C SER A 205 5.63 -14.17 1.98
N SER A 206 6.43 -14.66 2.92
CA SER A 206 7.11 -15.96 2.78
C SER A 206 6.11 -17.12 2.69
N ILE A 207 5.01 -17.06 3.44
CA ILE A 207 3.94 -18.05 3.37
C ILE A 207 3.27 -18.02 1.99
N TYR A 208 2.91 -16.85 1.48
CA TYR A 208 2.32 -16.72 0.13
C TYR A 208 3.27 -17.20 -0.97
N GLN A 209 4.56 -16.91 -0.85
CA GLN A 209 5.56 -17.42 -1.80
C GLN A 209 5.65 -18.95 -1.80
N ASP A 210 5.51 -19.57 -0.62
CA ASP A 210 5.51 -21.02 -0.51
C ASP A 210 4.19 -21.66 -1.00
N LEU A 211 3.05 -21.04 -0.75
CA LEU A 211 1.75 -21.47 -1.26
C LEU A 211 1.67 -21.40 -2.81
N ALA A 212 2.50 -20.58 -3.44
CA ALA A 212 2.61 -20.49 -4.90
C ALA A 212 3.49 -21.59 -5.52
N ARG A 213 3.92 -22.60 -4.74
CA ARG A 213 4.64 -23.79 -5.27
C ARG A 213 3.73 -24.60 -6.20
N GLY A 214 4.36 -25.25 -7.15
CA GLY A 214 3.67 -26.23 -8.01
C GLY A 214 3.08 -27.42 -7.23
N PRO A 215 2.01 -28.04 -7.73
CA PRO A 215 1.44 -29.23 -7.10
C PRO A 215 2.50 -30.32 -6.92
N GLY A 216 2.64 -30.83 -5.69
CA GLY A 216 3.59 -31.90 -5.38
C GLY A 216 5.04 -31.45 -5.11
N GLU A 217 5.36 -30.17 -5.26
CA GLU A 217 6.67 -29.65 -4.85
C GLU A 217 6.80 -29.66 -3.30
N PRO A 218 7.90 -30.16 -2.74
CA PRO A 218 8.12 -30.13 -1.28
C PRO A 218 8.34 -28.70 -0.79
N ILE A 219 8.05 -28.46 0.49
CA ILE A 219 8.41 -27.21 1.15
C ILE A 219 9.91 -26.98 1.00
N SER A 220 10.26 -25.81 0.49
CA SER A 220 11.67 -25.46 0.24
C SER A 220 12.42 -25.32 1.58
N PRO A 221 13.64 -25.89 1.73
CA PRO A 221 14.49 -25.60 2.89
C PRO A 221 14.75 -24.11 3.09
N ALA A 222 14.79 -23.34 2.01
CA ALA A 222 14.93 -21.88 2.06
C ALA A 222 13.73 -21.20 2.74
N PHE A 223 12.52 -21.74 2.61
CA PHE A 223 11.34 -21.25 3.30
C PHE A 223 11.47 -21.40 4.82
N ASN A 224 11.84 -22.60 5.29
CA ASN A 224 12.06 -22.84 6.71
C ASN A 224 13.16 -21.93 7.29
N ASN A 225 14.26 -21.76 6.58
CA ASN A 225 15.34 -20.86 6.97
C ASN A 225 14.87 -19.39 6.99
N SER A 226 14.05 -18.99 6.05
CA SER A 226 13.45 -17.64 6.01
C SER A 226 12.57 -17.42 7.24
N LEU A 227 11.67 -18.35 7.57
CA LEU A 227 10.83 -18.25 8.77
C LEU A 227 11.66 -18.19 10.06
N GLN A 228 12.67 -19.05 10.21
CA GLN A 228 13.56 -19.03 11.38
C GLN A 228 14.29 -17.68 11.53
N GLY A 229 14.66 -17.03 10.43
CA GLY A 229 15.32 -15.73 10.45
C GLY A 229 14.36 -14.56 10.71
N VAL A 230 13.09 -14.64 10.30
CA VAL A 230 12.13 -13.54 10.39
C VAL A 230 11.34 -13.55 11.70
N ILE A 231 11.00 -14.70 12.25
CA ILE A 231 10.26 -14.80 13.53
C ILE A 231 10.97 -14.04 14.66
N PRO A 232 12.29 -14.20 14.89
CA PRO A 232 13.00 -13.42 15.91
C PRO A 232 12.92 -11.90 15.65
N LYS A 233 12.88 -11.46 14.38
CA LYS A 233 12.70 -10.04 14.05
C LYS A 233 11.32 -9.55 14.45
N VAL A 234 10.25 -10.31 14.20
CA VAL A 234 8.89 -9.98 14.65
C VAL A 234 8.85 -9.81 16.16
N LEU A 235 9.41 -10.76 16.91
CA LEU A 235 9.47 -10.70 18.37
C LEU A 235 10.27 -9.49 18.87
N ASN A 236 11.34 -9.14 18.18
CA ASN A 236 12.12 -7.95 18.49
C ASN A 236 11.33 -6.66 18.19
N GLU A 237 10.65 -6.59 17.04
CA GLU A 237 9.80 -5.44 16.71
C GLU A 237 8.70 -5.27 17.78
N ILE A 238 7.98 -6.31 18.15
CA ILE A 238 6.95 -6.28 19.20
C ILE A 238 7.52 -5.71 20.51
N ARG A 239 8.76 -6.10 20.90
CA ARG A 239 9.41 -5.62 22.13
C ARG A 239 9.87 -4.17 22.03
N PHE A 240 10.34 -3.73 20.88
CA PHE A 240 11.09 -2.48 20.76
C PHE A 240 10.30 -1.34 20.08
N PHE A 241 9.25 -1.64 19.31
CA PHE A 241 8.45 -0.58 18.68
C PHE A 241 7.78 0.34 19.68
N HIS A 242 7.41 -0.15 20.86
CA HIS A 242 6.92 0.69 21.96
C HIS A 242 7.89 1.79 22.43
N LYS A 243 9.17 1.70 22.03
CA LYS A 243 10.18 2.74 22.35
C LYS A 243 10.07 3.96 21.43
N TYR A 244 9.47 3.82 20.25
CA TYR A 244 9.22 4.95 19.36
C TYR A 244 7.94 5.66 19.79
N GLN A 245 7.92 6.98 19.73
CA GLN A 245 6.83 7.77 20.30
C GLN A 245 5.62 7.85 19.37
N HIS A 246 5.84 8.15 18.08
CA HIS A 246 4.79 8.25 17.09
C HIS A 246 5.09 7.31 15.90
N HIS A 247 4.09 6.56 15.49
CA HIS A 247 4.20 5.59 14.39
C HIS A 247 3.34 6.05 13.23
N VAL A 248 3.92 6.14 12.05
CA VAL A 248 3.19 6.37 10.82
C VAL A 248 3.18 5.08 10.01
N ALA A 249 1.99 4.57 9.73
CA ALA A 249 1.75 3.42 8.85
C ALA A 249 1.37 3.93 7.45
N ILE A 250 1.97 3.33 6.42
CA ILE A 250 1.72 3.72 5.03
C ILE A 250 0.43 3.12 4.43
N SER A 251 -0.27 2.30 5.21
CA SER A 251 -1.57 1.71 4.85
C SER A 251 -2.38 1.43 6.11
N ASP A 252 -3.72 1.35 5.96
CA ASP A 252 -4.62 0.97 7.04
C ASP A 252 -4.25 -0.41 7.61
N SER A 253 -3.96 -1.37 6.73
CA SER A 253 -3.56 -2.72 7.15
C SER A 253 -2.27 -2.74 7.98
N CYS A 254 -1.29 -1.90 7.65
CA CYS A 254 -0.09 -1.75 8.48
C CYS A 254 -0.44 -1.11 9.83
N GLY A 255 -1.32 -0.10 9.83
CA GLY A 255 -1.82 0.55 11.05
C GLY A 255 -2.53 -0.42 11.98
N GLU A 256 -3.39 -1.30 11.45
CA GLU A 256 -4.06 -2.36 12.21
C GLU A 256 -3.04 -3.32 12.81
N MET A 257 -2.03 -3.77 12.05
CA MET A 257 -0.99 -4.65 12.59
C MET A 257 -0.23 -4.01 13.74
N LEU A 258 0.09 -2.71 13.64
CA LEU A 258 0.77 -1.98 14.73
C LEU A 258 -0.11 -1.89 15.99
N ARG A 259 -1.42 -1.61 15.84
CA ARG A 259 -2.34 -1.50 16.98
C ARG A 259 -2.68 -2.87 17.57
N ASP A 260 -3.11 -3.81 16.73
CA ASP A 260 -3.79 -5.02 17.18
C ASP A 260 -2.81 -6.17 17.44
N VAL A 261 -1.72 -6.27 16.66
CA VAL A 261 -0.71 -7.32 16.83
C VAL A 261 0.49 -6.83 17.66
N TYR A 262 1.02 -5.66 17.35
CA TYR A 262 2.15 -5.10 18.09
C TYR A 262 1.72 -4.37 19.37
N GLN A 263 0.41 -4.23 19.60
CA GLN A 263 -0.20 -3.64 20.80
C GLN A 263 0.26 -2.21 21.09
N ILE A 264 0.54 -1.44 20.05
CA ILE A 264 0.91 -0.04 20.19
C ILE A 264 -0.38 0.77 20.45
N PRO A 265 -0.41 1.63 21.46
CA PRO A 265 -1.57 2.43 21.77
C PRO A 265 -2.08 3.21 20.54
N THR A 266 -3.38 3.15 20.26
CA THR A 266 -4.03 3.76 19.07
C THR A 266 -3.63 5.23 18.88
N LYS A 267 -3.59 6.02 19.95
CA LYS A 267 -3.18 7.43 19.91
C LYS A 267 -1.75 7.69 19.42
N ARG A 268 -0.94 6.65 19.28
CA ARG A 268 0.45 6.74 18.80
C ARG A 268 0.61 6.20 17.39
N VAL A 269 -0.46 5.64 16.78
CA VAL A 269 -0.44 5.08 15.44
C VAL A 269 -1.26 5.96 14.51
N HIS A 270 -0.62 6.48 13.47
CA HIS A 270 -1.22 7.34 12.46
C HIS A 270 -1.12 6.64 11.10
N VAL A 271 -2.18 6.70 10.31
CA VAL A 271 -2.16 6.17 8.95
C VAL A 271 -2.04 7.33 7.99
N ILE A 272 -0.92 7.40 7.26
CA ILE A 272 -0.69 8.36 6.19
C ILE A 272 -0.21 7.58 4.98
N VAL A 273 -1.07 7.49 3.97
CA VAL A 273 -0.74 6.74 2.74
C VAL A 273 0.32 7.47 1.93
N ASN A 274 1.05 6.70 1.13
CA ASN A 274 2.06 7.25 0.24
C ASN A 274 1.43 8.19 -0.78
N GLY A 275 2.22 9.19 -1.22
CA GLY A 275 1.92 10.05 -2.35
C GLY A 275 2.99 9.93 -3.42
N VAL A 276 2.63 10.27 -4.63
CA VAL A 276 3.54 10.38 -5.77
C VAL A 276 3.57 11.82 -6.27
N ASP A 277 4.67 12.22 -6.87
CA ASP A 277 4.79 13.56 -7.44
C ASP A 277 3.84 13.68 -8.63
N GLU A 278 2.83 14.51 -8.48
CA GLU A 278 1.79 14.77 -9.48
C GLU A 278 2.33 15.44 -10.75
N SER A 279 3.53 16.02 -10.70
CA SER A 279 4.20 16.60 -11.85
C SER A 279 4.93 15.58 -12.70
N ASP A 280 5.42 14.49 -12.06
CA ASP A 280 6.17 13.43 -12.71
C ASP A 280 5.27 12.45 -13.47
N PHE A 281 4.03 12.26 -12.98
CA PHE A 281 3.09 11.28 -13.52
C PHE A 281 1.79 11.95 -14.00
N GLY A 282 1.45 11.69 -15.24
CA GLY A 282 0.24 12.22 -15.85
C GLY A 282 -0.06 11.54 -17.18
N GLU A 283 -1.30 11.67 -17.62
CA GLU A 283 -1.73 11.15 -18.92
C GLU A 283 -1.04 11.90 -20.06
N ASP A 284 -0.37 11.16 -20.93
CA ASP A 284 0.29 11.67 -22.14
C ASP A 284 0.20 10.61 -23.25
N PRO A 285 -0.92 10.58 -24.01
CA PRO A 285 -1.15 9.58 -25.05
C PRO A 285 -0.09 9.61 -26.15
N LYS A 286 0.49 10.80 -26.44
CA LYS A 286 1.54 10.93 -27.44
C LYS A 286 2.82 10.24 -26.96
N LEU A 287 3.24 10.54 -25.73
CA LEU A 287 4.40 9.90 -25.13
C LEU A 287 4.22 8.37 -25.07
N GLY A 288 3.03 7.89 -24.70
CA GLY A 288 2.70 6.47 -24.69
C GLY A 288 2.81 5.81 -26.06
N HIS A 289 2.27 6.45 -27.10
CA HIS A 289 2.39 5.97 -28.47
C HIS A 289 3.84 5.89 -28.94
N ASP A 290 4.60 6.97 -28.73
CA ASP A 290 6.01 7.03 -29.12
C ASP A 290 6.86 5.99 -28.37
N PHE A 291 6.56 5.77 -27.08
CA PHE A 291 7.22 4.74 -26.27
C PHE A 291 6.86 3.33 -26.77
N ARG A 292 5.60 3.02 -27.09
CA ARG A 292 5.23 1.73 -27.72
C ARG A 292 6.03 1.46 -28.98
N ALA A 293 6.16 2.45 -29.85
CA ALA A 293 6.92 2.33 -31.09
C ALA A 293 8.41 2.07 -30.81
N SER A 294 9.00 2.78 -29.83
CA SER A 294 10.44 2.66 -29.50
C SER A 294 10.82 1.30 -28.92
N ILE A 295 9.91 0.64 -28.20
CA ILE A 295 10.14 -0.70 -27.61
C ILE A 295 9.68 -1.84 -28.50
N GLY A 296 9.17 -1.55 -29.70
CA GLY A 296 8.82 -2.56 -30.72
C GLY A 296 7.47 -3.25 -30.49
N ILE A 297 6.51 -2.65 -29.80
CA ILE A 297 5.14 -3.19 -29.71
C ILE A 297 4.48 -3.06 -31.10
N PRO A 298 3.99 -4.18 -31.68
CA PRO A 298 3.34 -4.14 -32.98
C PRO A 298 2.07 -3.28 -32.97
N LYS A 299 1.78 -2.60 -34.08
CA LYS A 299 0.57 -1.75 -34.22
C LYS A 299 -0.74 -2.54 -34.09
N ASN A 300 -0.72 -3.83 -34.36
CA ASN A 300 -1.88 -4.73 -34.22
C ASN A 300 -1.97 -5.39 -32.84
N ALA A 301 -1.18 -4.95 -31.85
CA ALA A 301 -1.33 -5.40 -30.47
C ALA A 301 -2.74 -5.01 -29.99
N SER A 302 -3.50 -6.03 -29.52
CA SER A 302 -4.86 -5.85 -29.03
C SER A 302 -4.90 -5.36 -27.60
N LEU A 303 -3.90 -5.75 -26.79
CA LEU A 303 -3.75 -5.35 -25.41
C LEU A 303 -2.31 -5.45 -24.94
N VAL A 304 -1.89 -4.50 -24.10
CA VAL A 304 -0.56 -4.43 -23.52
C VAL A 304 -0.66 -4.37 -22.00
N PHE A 305 -0.28 -5.45 -21.35
CA PHE A 305 -0.07 -5.49 -19.91
C PHE A 305 1.29 -4.90 -19.54
N GLY A 306 1.40 -4.29 -18.37
CA GLY A 306 2.67 -3.80 -17.85
C GLY A 306 2.91 -4.20 -16.40
N VAL A 307 4.16 -4.47 -16.05
CA VAL A 307 4.60 -4.68 -14.66
C VAL A 307 5.90 -3.92 -14.41
N ALA A 308 6.05 -3.27 -13.27
CA ALA A 308 7.26 -2.52 -12.92
C ALA A 308 7.73 -2.78 -11.49
N GLY A 309 9.06 -2.78 -11.31
CA GLY A 309 9.72 -2.92 -10.02
C GLY A 309 10.80 -3.99 -9.98
N ARG A 310 11.22 -4.37 -8.78
CA ARG A 310 12.23 -5.44 -8.60
C ARG A 310 11.63 -6.79 -9.01
N LEU A 311 12.31 -7.52 -9.87
CA LEU A 311 11.84 -8.81 -10.39
C LEU A 311 12.19 -9.96 -9.42
N VAL A 312 11.55 -9.97 -8.25
CA VAL A 312 11.78 -10.92 -7.13
C VAL A 312 10.49 -11.63 -6.72
N LYS A 313 10.63 -12.74 -6.00
CA LYS A 313 9.49 -13.61 -5.63
C LYS A 313 8.42 -12.92 -4.80
N ASP A 314 8.80 -12.09 -3.83
CA ASP A 314 7.87 -11.35 -2.96
C ASP A 314 7.04 -10.30 -3.70
N LYS A 315 7.46 -9.93 -4.91
CA LYS A 315 6.68 -9.10 -5.85
C LYS A 315 5.74 -9.90 -6.76
N GLY A 316 5.63 -11.22 -6.56
CA GLY A 316 4.68 -12.10 -7.23
C GLY A 316 5.02 -12.44 -8.68
N HIS A 317 6.29 -12.21 -9.10
CA HIS A 317 6.70 -12.55 -10.47
C HIS A 317 6.50 -14.02 -10.85
N PRO A 318 6.61 -15.01 -9.93
CA PRO A 318 6.24 -16.39 -10.25
C PRO A 318 4.78 -16.51 -10.72
N LEU A 319 3.84 -15.84 -10.03
CA LEU A 319 2.41 -15.90 -10.39
C LEU A 319 2.15 -15.28 -11.77
N LEU A 320 2.74 -14.10 -12.03
CA LEU A 320 2.55 -13.41 -13.31
C LEU A 320 3.18 -14.19 -14.47
N TYR A 321 4.34 -14.78 -14.25
CA TYR A 321 5.01 -15.60 -15.25
C TYR A 321 4.11 -16.77 -15.71
N GLU A 322 3.59 -17.56 -14.76
CA GLU A 322 2.73 -18.71 -15.06
C GLU A 322 1.39 -18.27 -15.66
N ALA A 323 0.72 -17.27 -15.05
CA ALA A 323 -0.55 -16.78 -15.55
C ALA A 323 -0.44 -16.20 -16.97
N PHE A 324 0.62 -15.42 -17.26
CA PHE A 324 0.80 -14.84 -18.58
C PHE A 324 1.21 -15.91 -19.61
N SER A 325 1.92 -16.97 -19.21
CA SER A 325 2.18 -18.12 -20.08
C SER A 325 0.89 -18.73 -20.63
N MET A 326 -0.15 -18.84 -19.80
CA MET A 326 -1.47 -19.35 -20.22
C MET A 326 -2.19 -18.37 -21.16
N ILE A 327 -2.06 -17.07 -20.93
CA ILE A 327 -2.71 -16.03 -21.75
C ILE A 327 -2.12 -15.96 -23.15
N LYS A 328 -0.80 -15.95 -23.26
CA LYS A 328 -0.12 -15.84 -24.57
C LYS A 328 -0.41 -16.99 -25.51
N GLU A 329 -0.71 -18.19 -24.98
CA GLU A 329 -1.07 -19.36 -25.81
C GLU A 329 -2.43 -19.19 -26.49
N LYS A 330 -3.34 -18.44 -25.86
CA LYS A 330 -4.69 -18.19 -26.37
C LYS A 330 -4.79 -16.91 -27.19
N HIS A 331 -3.95 -15.92 -26.89
CA HIS A 331 -4.08 -14.56 -27.44
C HIS A 331 -2.76 -14.07 -28.06
N SER A 332 -2.59 -14.27 -29.35
CA SER A 332 -1.34 -13.96 -30.09
C SER A 332 -1.03 -12.46 -30.22
N HIS A 333 -2.01 -11.59 -30.00
CA HIS A 333 -1.85 -10.13 -30.09
C HIS A 333 -1.86 -9.42 -28.73
N VAL A 334 -1.69 -10.18 -27.64
CA VAL A 334 -1.57 -9.66 -26.28
C VAL A 334 -0.10 -9.65 -25.87
N TYR A 335 0.36 -8.54 -25.28
CA TYR A 335 1.75 -8.32 -24.94
C TYR A 335 1.92 -8.02 -23.45
N LEU A 336 3.10 -8.34 -22.90
CA LEU A 336 3.52 -7.99 -21.56
C LEU A 336 4.81 -7.18 -21.63
N VAL A 337 4.82 -5.97 -21.04
CA VAL A 337 6.01 -5.13 -20.89
C VAL A 337 6.49 -5.21 -19.45
N VAL A 338 7.73 -5.61 -19.24
CA VAL A 338 8.36 -5.82 -17.94
C VAL A 338 9.45 -4.77 -17.72
N ALA A 339 9.23 -3.85 -16.79
CA ALA A 339 10.17 -2.80 -16.39
C ALA A 339 10.81 -3.13 -15.03
N GLY A 340 12.09 -3.37 -15.00
CA GLY A 340 12.82 -3.70 -13.78
C GLY A 340 13.88 -4.75 -13.98
N SER A 341 14.62 -5.04 -12.92
CA SER A 341 15.68 -6.05 -12.91
C SER A 341 15.55 -6.99 -11.73
N GLY A 342 16.12 -8.17 -11.85
CA GLY A 342 16.14 -9.18 -10.81
C GLY A 342 16.21 -10.60 -11.35
N PRO A 343 16.15 -11.63 -10.45
CA PRO A 343 16.30 -13.03 -10.84
C PRO A 343 15.25 -13.55 -11.85
N TRP A 344 14.13 -12.84 -12.01
CA TRP A 344 13.05 -13.24 -12.93
C TRP A 344 13.19 -12.63 -14.32
N GLU A 345 14.18 -11.74 -14.55
CA GLU A 345 14.39 -11.08 -15.84
C GLU A 345 14.58 -12.06 -16.98
N GLN A 346 15.52 -13.01 -16.82
CA GLN A 346 15.83 -14.00 -17.84
C GLN A 346 14.64 -14.91 -18.14
N ARG A 347 13.88 -15.31 -17.13
CA ARG A 347 12.67 -16.14 -17.33
C ARG A 347 11.60 -15.44 -18.16
N TYR A 348 11.39 -14.14 -17.95
CA TYR A 348 10.47 -13.37 -18.78
C TYR A 348 10.91 -13.32 -20.24
N ARG A 349 12.21 -13.21 -20.53
CA ARG A 349 12.75 -13.25 -21.90
C ARG A 349 12.48 -14.61 -22.59
N GLU A 350 12.46 -15.69 -21.83
CA GLU A 350 12.18 -17.05 -22.32
C GLU A 350 10.71 -17.26 -22.74
N LEU A 351 9.79 -16.39 -22.33
CA LEU A 351 8.39 -16.45 -22.74
C LEU A 351 8.17 -16.09 -24.23
N GLY A 352 9.18 -15.57 -24.90
CA GLY A 352 9.13 -15.29 -26.33
C GLY A 352 8.73 -13.86 -26.69
N PRO A 353 8.39 -13.58 -27.96
CA PRO A 353 8.32 -12.21 -28.50
C PRO A 353 7.14 -11.37 -27.97
N GLN A 354 6.16 -11.98 -27.34
CA GLN A 354 5.05 -11.25 -26.71
C GLN A 354 5.44 -10.63 -25.37
N VAL A 355 6.65 -10.90 -24.85
CA VAL A 355 7.15 -10.33 -23.60
C VAL A 355 8.37 -9.45 -23.87
N ILE A 356 8.22 -8.17 -23.58
CA ILE A 356 9.26 -7.17 -23.80
C ILE A 356 9.85 -6.79 -22.44
N VAL A 357 11.14 -7.09 -22.23
CA VAL A 357 11.85 -6.83 -20.97
C VAL A 357 12.77 -5.64 -21.14
N LEU A 358 12.45 -4.54 -20.45
CA LEU A 358 13.15 -3.26 -20.58
C LEU A 358 14.37 -3.14 -19.66
N GLY A 359 14.47 -3.99 -18.62
CA GLY A 359 15.48 -3.80 -17.57
C GLY A 359 15.11 -2.67 -16.60
N SER A 360 16.09 -2.23 -15.82
CA SER A 360 15.90 -1.11 -14.87
C SER A 360 15.66 0.19 -15.61
N MET A 361 14.64 0.94 -15.19
CA MET A 361 14.27 2.22 -15.75
C MET A 361 14.48 3.36 -14.74
N LYS A 362 14.83 4.53 -15.23
CA LYS A 362 14.86 5.75 -14.42
C LYS A 362 13.43 6.20 -14.10
N PRO A 363 13.21 6.88 -12.96
CA PRO A 363 11.87 7.43 -12.64
C PRO A 363 11.27 8.29 -13.76
N SER A 364 12.08 9.12 -14.43
CA SER A 364 11.66 9.95 -15.57
C SER A 364 11.19 9.15 -16.81
N GLU A 365 11.65 7.91 -16.96
CA GLU A 365 11.25 7.03 -18.08
C GLU A 365 9.95 6.27 -17.77
N LEU A 366 9.61 6.12 -16.48
CA LEU A 366 8.41 5.39 -16.06
C LEU A 366 7.12 6.07 -16.53
N ARG A 367 7.10 7.39 -16.69
CA ARG A 367 5.94 8.09 -17.28
C ARG A 367 5.63 7.57 -18.69
N GLY A 368 6.64 7.39 -19.53
CA GLY A 368 6.47 6.79 -20.87
C GLY A 368 5.97 5.35 -20.81
N PHE A 369 6.53 4.55 -19.89
CA PHE A 369 6.09 3.17 -19.66
C PHE A 369 4.62 3.09 -19.25
N TYR A 370 4.17 3.85 -18.23
CA TYR A 370 2.77 3.79 -17.77
C TYR A 370 1.80 4.25 -18.87
N ASN A 371 2.15 5.27 -19.65
CA ASN A 371 1.32 5.72 -20.75
C ASN A 371 1.33 4.78 -21.98
N ALA A 372 2.27 3.83 -22.03
CA ALA A 372 2.39 2.85 -23.12
C ALA A 372 1.63 1.56 -22.89
N ILE A 373 1.14 1.30 -21.69
CA ILE A 373 0.41 0.07 -21.34
C ILE A 373 -1.09 0.33 -21.21
N ASP A 374 -1.91 -0.69 -21.40
CA ASP A 374 -3.37 -0.58 -21.28
C ASP A 374 -3.85 -0.91 -19.87
N ILE A 375 -3.05 -1.67 -19.11
CA ILE A 375 -3.31 -2.02 -17.71
C ILE A 375 -2.01 -2.37 -17.00
N PHE A 376 -1.87 -1.89 -15.77
CA PHE A 376 -0.71 -2.17 -14.93
C PHE A 376 -1.01 -3.32 -13.97
N VAL A 377 -0.16 -4.35 -13.96
CA VAL A 377 -0.30 -5.55 -13.11
C VAL A 377 0.67 -5.47 -11.93
N ASN A 378 0.15 -5.58 -10.71
CA ASN A 378 0.94 -5.67 -9.49
C ASN A 378 0.59 -6.96 -8.73
N PRO A 379 1.31 -8.07 -8.98
CA PRO A 379 1.04 -9.35 -8.36
C PRO A 379 1.69 -9.51 -6.99
N THR A 380 1.96 -8.42 -6.29
CA THR A 380 2.69 -8.42 -5.01
C THR A 380 2.17 -9.47 -4.03
N LEU A 381 3.08 -10.09 -3.28
CA LEU A 381 2.78 -11.02 -2.19
C LEU A 381 3.03 -10.38 -0.81
N ARG A 382 2.95 -9.04 -0.73
CA ARG A 382 3.16 -8.25 0.47
C ARG A 382 1.84 -7.61 0.92
N PRO A 383 1.18 -8.15 1.95
CA PRO A 383 -0.20 -7.80 2.29
C PRO A 383 -0.39 -6.44 2.98
N GLN A 384 0.63 -5.87 3.61
CA GLN A 384 0.56 -4.55 4.25
C GLN A 384 1.24 -3.45 3.44
N GLY A 385 2.07 -3.82 2.45
CA GLY A 385 2.76 -2.86 1.59
C GLY A 385 1.80 -2.10 0.68
N LEU A 386 2.15 -0.87 0.36
CA LEU A 386 1.44 -0.03 -0.58
C LEU A 386 2.44 0.48 -1.63
N ASP A 387 2.47 -0.19 -2.78
CA ASP A 387 3.47 0.06 -3.80
C ASP A 387 3.20 1.38 -4.55
N LEU A 388 4.21 2.24 -4.62
CA LEU A 388 4.14 3.50 -5.37
C LEU A 388 3.79 3.28 -6.85
N THR A 389 4.24 2.18 -7.43
CA THR A 389 3.98 1.83 -8.84
C THR A 389 2.49 1.73 -9.19
N LEU A 390 1.64 1.33 -8.24
CA LEU A 390 0.18 1.34 -8.41
C LEU A 390 -0.35 2.78 -8.52
N MET A 391 0.09 3.65 -7.63
CA MET A 391 -0.32 5.06 -7.62
C MET A 391 0.19 5.81 -8.86
N GLU A 392 1.42 5.52 -9.28
CA GLU A 392 2.04 6.06 -10.48
C GLU A 392 1.27 5.67 -11.75
N ALA A 393 0.88 4.39 -11.85
CA ALA A 393 0.04 3.90 -12.95
C ALA A 393 -1.32 4.61 -12.97
N MET A 394 -2.01 4.65 -11.82
CA MET A 394 -3.31 5.32 -11.69
C MET A 394 -3.20 6.82 -12.04
N MET A 395 -2.17 7.52 -11.53
CA MET A 395 -1.92 8.94 -11.82
C MET A 395 -1.67 9.19 -13.31
N SER A 396 -1.07 8.22 -14.01
CA SER A 396 -0.85 8.24 -15.46
C SER A 396 -2.08 7.88 -16.29
N GLY A 397 -3.23 7.63 -15.67
CA GLY A 397 -4.45 7.24 -16.37
C GLY A 397 -4.49 5.78 -16.79
N THR A 398 -3.71 4.92 -16.15
CA THR A 398 -3.64 3.49 -16.42
C THR A 398 -4.37 2.72 -15.32
N PRO A 399 -5.40 1.91 -15.65
CA PRO A 399 -6.10 1.10 -14.67
C PRO A 399 -5.18 0.03 -14.11
N VAL A 400 -5.48 -0.47 -12.92
CA VAL A 400 -4.60 -1.38 -12.19
C VAL A 400 -5.22 -2.75 -11.99
N MET A 401 -4.38 -3.79 -11.99
CA MET A 401 -4.73 -5.15 -11.61
C MET A 401 -3.81 -5.57 -10.46
N ALA A 402 -4.36 -5.88 -9.29
CA ALA A 402 -3.54 -6.11 -8.11
C ALA A 402 -4.03 -7.28 -7.23
N SER A 403 -3.11 -7.84 -6.45
CA SER A 403 -3.44 -8.84 -5.43
C SER A 403 -4.44 -8.27 -4.43
N ARG A 404 -5.45 -9.06 -4.08
CA ARG A 404 -6.55 -8.65 -3.16
C ARG A 404 -6.09 -8.64 -1.71
N PHE A 405 -5.17 -7.75 -1.40
CA PHE A 405 -4.73 -7.53 -0.02
C PHE A 405 -5.44 -6.35 0.63
N PRO A 406 -5.58 -6.35 1.96
CA PRO A 406 -6.25 -5.26 2.70
C PRO A 406 -5.64 -3.88 2.43
N SER A 407 -4.31 -3.80 2.25
CA SER A 407 -3.63 -2.54 1.94
C SER A 407 -4.02 -1.93 0.58
N ILE A 408 -4.49 -2.75 -0.36
CA ILE A 408 -4.89 -2.33 -1.71
C ILE A 408 -6.40 -2.16 -1.79
N LYS A 409 -7.15 -3.17 -1.26
CA LYS A 409 -8.60 -3.15 -1.21
C LYS A 409 -9.08 -2.05 -0.25
N GLY A 410 -9.90 -1.14 -0.74
CA GLY A 410 -10.44 -0.05 0.07
C GLY A 410 -9.51 1.16 0.24
N THR A 411 -8.29 1.11 -0.32
CA THR A 411 -7.37 2.25 -0.40
C THR A 411 -7.12 2.66 -1.85
N LEU A 412 -6.63 1.73 -2.68
CA LEU A 412 -6.34 1.99 -4.10
C LEU A 412 -7.48 1.55 -5.02
N ILE A 413 -7.96 0.33 -4.85
CA ILE A 413 -9.09 -0.19 -5.62
C ILE A 413 -10.31 -0.18 -4.70
N VAL A 414 -10.95 0.97 -4.60
CA VAL A 414 -12.14 1.19 -3.76
C VAL A 414 -13.44 0.89 -4.50
N ASP A 415 -13.39 0.83 -5.83
CA ASP A 415 -14.48 0.51 -6.73
C ASP A 415 -13.98 -0.39 -7.86
N ASP A 416 -14.85 -1.24 -8.39
CA ASP A 416 -14.52 -2.12 -9.54
C ASP A 416 -14.20 -1.33 -10.81
N GLU A 417 -14.61 -0.06 -10.89
CA GLU A 417 -14.28 0.84 -11.99
C GLU A 417 -12.78 1.12 -12.09
N PHE A 418 -12.03 1.08 -10.98
CA PHE A 418 -10.60 1.44 -10.97
C PHE A 418 -9.69 0.31 -11.43
N GLY A 419 -10.16 -0.93 -11.41
CA GLY A 419 -9.30 -2.03 -11.85
C GLY A 419 -9.81 -3.41 -11.43
N PHE A 420 -8.88 -4.34 -11.36
CA PHE A 420 -9.15 -5.73 -11.08
C PHE A 420 -8.41 -6.19 -9.83
N MET A 421 -9.07 -6.98 -9.01
CA MET A 421 -8.41 -7.67 -7.90
C MET A 421 -8.49 -9.18 -8.09
N PHE A 422 -7.42 -9.88 -7.73
CA PHE A 422 -7.32 -11.33 -7.80
C PHE A 422 -6.76 -11.89 -6.48
N ALA A 423 -7.11 -13.13 -6.14
CA ALA A 423 -6.45 -13.85 -5.07
C ALA A 423 -4.98 -14.13 -5.47
N PRO A 424 -4.01 -14.14 -4.53
CA PRO A 424 -2.59 -14.27 -4.86
C PRO A 424 -2.23 -15.72 -5.25
N ASN A 425 -2.83 -16.21 -6.33
CA ASN A 425 -2.57 -17.50 -6.97
C ASN A 425 -2.66 -17.36 -8.49
N VAL A 426 -2.14 -18.36 -9.21
CA VAL A 426 -2.02 -18.35 -10.67
C VAL A 426 -3.38 -18.32 -11.35
N GLU A 427 -4.32 -19.16 -10.89
CA GLU A 427 -5.65 -19.32 -11.51
C GLU A 427 -6.43 -18.02 -11.45
N SER A 428 -6.49 -17.39 -10.27
CA SER A 428 -7.23 -16.14 -10.08
C SER A 428 -6.60 -14.97 -10.84
N LEU A 429 -5.26 -14.94 -10.98
CA LEU A 429 -4.58 -13.96 -11.80
C LEU A 429 -4.86 -14.20 -13.29
N ALA A 430 -4.80 -15.45 -13.75
CA ALA A 430 -5.12 -15.79 -15.15
C ALA A 430 -6.57 -15.40 -15.51
N GLU A 431 -7.54 -15.67 -14.63
CA GLU A 431 -8.92 -15.23 -14.80
C GLU A 431 -9.06 -13.70 -14.87
N ALA A 432 -8.29 -12.97 -14.06
CA ALA A 432 -8.30 -11.51 -14.10
C ALA A 432 -7.70 -10.97 -15.41
N LEU A 433 -6.60 -11.58 -15.88
CA LEU A 433 -5.99 -11.25 -17.19
C LEU A 433 -6.98 -11.51 -18.34
N GLU A 434 -7.66 -12.68 -18.36
CA GLU A 434 -8.69 -12.99 -19.36
C GLU A 434 -9.84 -11.98 -19.35
N ARG A 435 -10.31 -11.57 -18.18
CA ARG A 435 -11.35 -10.52 -18.07
C ARG A 435 -10.89 -9.21 -18.68
N ALA A 436 -9.66 -8.79 -18.44
CA ALA A 436 -9.10 -7.57 -19.02
C ALA A 436 -8.98 -7.66 -20.53
N VAL A 437 -8.57 -8.83 -21.08
CA VAL A 437 -8.56 -9.09 -22.52
C VAL A 437 -9.98 -9.01 -23.10
N GLY A 438 -10.97 -9.58 -22.41
CA GLY A 438 -12.37 -9.55 -22.83
C GLY A 438 -12.99 -8.14 -22.81
N GLU A 439 -12.55 -7.27 -21.91
CA GLU A 439 -12.98 -5.85 -21.88
C GLU A 439 -12.36 -5.04 -23.02
N GLY A 440 -11.11 -5.28 -23.34
CA GLY A 440 -10.38 -4.60 -24.40
C GLY A 440 -9.89 -3.19 -24.04
N ALA A 441 -8.97 -2.66 -24.84
CA ALA A 441 -8.26 -1.41 -24.56
C ALA A 441 -9.16 -0.18 -24.40
N GLN A 442 -10.27 -0.09 -25.17
CA GLN A 442 -11.18 1.04 -25.09
C GLN A 442 -11.86 1.17 -23.73
N ARG A 443 -12.35 0.04 -23.17
CA ARG A 443 -13.00 0.04 -21.85
C ARG A 443 -11.97 0.25 -20.73
N LEU A 444 -10.78 -0.32 -20.87
CA LEU A 444 -9.67 -0.07 -19.95
C LEU A 444 -9.25 1.40 -19.92
N SER A 445 -9.26 2.09 -21.06
CA SER A 445 -8.98 3.55 -21.10
C SER A 445 -10.01 4.37 -20.30
N LEU A 446 -11.30 3.99 -20.33
CA LEU A 446 -12.33 4.64 -19.50
C LEU A 446 -12.07 4.41 -18.00
N ARG A 447 -11.70 3.17 -17.61
CA ARG A 447 -11.27 2.86 -16.26
C ARG A 447 -10.04 3.68 -15.83
N GLY A 448 -9.10 3.86 -16.76
CA GLY A 448 -7.90 4.67 -16.54
C GLY A 448 -8.19 6.11 -16.18
N LYS A 449 -9.19 6.73 -16.82
CA LYS A 449 -9.64 8.09 -16.47
C LYS A 449 -10.19 8.15 -15.04
N ALA A 450 -11.05 7.20 -14.65
CA ALA A 450 -11.58 7.14 -13.29
C ALA A 450 -10.45 6.91 -12.26
N CYS A 451 -9.48 6.04 -12.57
CA CYS A 451 -8.28 5.84 -11.77
C CYS A 451 -7.51 7.15 -11.56
N ARG A 452 -7.29 7.90 -12.62
CA ARG A 452 -6.54 9.16 -12.56
C ARG A 452 -7.25 10.20 -11.71
N ASP A 453 -8.55 10.40 -11.91
CA ASP A 453 -9.34 11.37 -11.15
C ASP A 453 -9.29 11.03 -9.65
N TYR A 454 -9.42 9.76 -9.32
CA TYR A 454 -9.29 9.28 -7.95
C TYR A 454 -7.87 9.48 -7.41
N ALA A 455 -6.83 9.04 -8.12
CA ALA A 455 -5.45 9.16 -7.68
C ALA A 455 -5.02 10.62 -7.48
N ALA A 456 -5.36 11.51 -8.42
CA ALA A 456 -5.09 12.94 -8.32
C ALA A 456 -5.82 13.58 -7.11
N SER A 457 -6.98 13.04 -6.74
CA SER A 457 -7.70 13.51 -5.56
C SER A 457 -7.14 12.98 -4.24
N MET A 458 -6.34 11.89 -4.24
CA MET A 458 -5.96 11.14 -3.02
C MET A 458 -4.46 11.02 -2.79
N PHE A 459 -3.67 10.70 -3.82
CA PHE A 459 -2.31 10.17 -3.67
C PHE A 459 -1.22 11.12 -4.18
N THR A 460 -1.42 12.43 -4.03
CA THR A 460 -0.42 13.41 -4.43
C THR A 460 0.63 13.63 -3.35
N ALA A 461 1.84 14.03 -3.75
CA ALA A 461 2.89 14.46 -2.84
C ALA A 461 2.43 15.60 -1.94
N SER A 462 1.66 16.54 -2.49
CA SER A 462 1.09 17.68 -1.77
C SER A 462 0.19 17.22 -0.61
N LYS A 463 -0.70 16.25 -0.83
CA LYS A 463 -1.60 15.73 0.20
C LYS A 463 -0.87 14.93 1.27
N MET A 464 0.08 14.10 0.87
CA MET A 464 0.94 13.38 1.80
C MET A 464 1.70 14.37 2.70
N ALA A 465 2.32 15.38 2.12
CA ALA A 465 3.05 16.41 2.88
C ALA A 465 2.14 17.17 3.86
N LEU A 466 0.92 17.52 3.45
CA LEU A 466 -0.06 18.16 4.33
C LEU A 466 -0.42 17.30 5.55
N ALA A 467 -0.58 15.98 5.37
CA ALA A 467 -0.88 15.09 6.48
C ALA A 467 0.30 14.95 7.45
N TYR A 468 1.51 14.82 6.92
CA TYR A 468 2.72 14.82 7.77
C TYR A 468 2.94 16.16 8.46
N GLU A 469 2.74 17.28 7.78
CA GLU A 469 2.80 18.61 8.37
C GLU A 469 1.87 18.74 9.57
N ARG A 470 0.61 18.31 9.42
CA ARG A 470 -0.36 18.33 10.52
C ARG A 470 0.11 17.48 11.70
N LEU A 471 0.58 16.26 11.45
CA LEU A 471 1.15 15.41 12.48
C LEU A 471 2.36 16.07 13.17
N PHE A 472 3.27 16.64 12.41
CA PHE A 472 4.49 17.25 12.93
C PHE A 472 4.20 18.53 13.73
N LEU A 473 3.26 19.34 13.28
CA LEU A 473 2.78 20.49 14.06
C LEU A 473 2.16 20.04 15.39
N CYS A 474 1.37 18.96 15.37
CA CYS A 474 0.80 18.36 16.57
C CYS A 474 1.86 17.82 17.53
N ILE A 475 2.91 17.19 17.02
CA ILE A 475 4.05 16.71 17.81
C ILE A 475 4.79 17.89 18.47
N LYS A 476 4.97 18.99 17.76
CA LYS A 476 5.58 20.22 18.31
C LYS A 476 4.73 20.85 19.39
N ASN A 477 3.43 20.95 19.16
CA ASN A 477 2.49 21.56 20.10
C ASN A 477 1.09 21.00 19.92
N GLU A 478 0.54 20.42 20.98
CA GLU A 478 -0.80 19.82 20.99
C GLU A 478 -1.94 20.78 20.60
N THR A 479 -1.72 22.09 20.69
CA THR A 479 -2.71 23.08 20.23
C THR A 479 -3.00 23.00 18.73
N PHE A 480 -2.08 22.42 17.94
CA PHE A 480 -2.27 22.20 16.50
C PHE A 480 -3.01 20.89 16.17
N CYS A 481 -3.35 20.07 17.17
CA CYS A 481 -4.05 18.82 16.95
C CYS A 481 -5.54 19.00 16.68
N ALA A 482 -6.13 20.08 17.21
CA ALA A 482 -7.50 20.45 16.92
C ALA A 482 -7.53 21.42 15.72
N TYR A 483 -7.98 20.92 14.57
CA TYR A 483 -8.17 21.73 13.38
C TYR A 483 -9.65 22.03 13.19
N PRO A 484 -10.01 23.26 12.85
CA PRO A 484 -11.38 23.64 12.57
C PRO A 484 -11.95 22.93 11.33
#